data_6c52b4c6aa5de727730b7aafd1b9d8c4
#
_entry.id   6c52b4c6aa5de727730b7aafd1b9d8c4
#
_cell.length_a   1.000
_cell.length_b   1.000
_cell.length_c   1.000
_cell.angle_alpha   90.00
_cell.angle_beta   90.00
_cell.angle_gamma   90.00
#
_symmetry.space_group_name_H-M   'P 1'
#
loop_
_entity.id
_entity.type
_entity.pdbx_description
1 polymer ?
#
loop_
_entity_poly.entity_id
_entity_poly.type
_entity_poly.pdbx_seq_one_letter_code
_entity_poly.pdbx_strand_id
1 'polypeptide(L)'
;HTGVIEYSVTTKTPLFIPNSSSDHAFRESDQKAEHKSYDFFSYEELDPAKHYEGMYHEPVIPGSEIRGVVRNVYETLTDSCMGVLNGEKYPVKRTAEQFRPALIHRKKDGTMELCAAESYRIGSRENKEYFPKGFEKKANGTTVYFKMPDRTQRGFAVIDSYSFDNSQNGEKKGYLLKWGMGVKKAHYHIFAYKPGNPFGDEKDKNRNNLNQRVQETISLTKDIIKRKIDPVIESYLSQPALDQKNQKAYVEYRDDLNKFLNKQEEGYFPVNCSRPVNTSKQVFYLSPAVFTKEVSNEKLSSYVGKFTPCAKEYCPACDLFGYIGADNTTAMSSKIRFSDLYVKDKLDAQKYYAADKVTLEALGEPKLGNVDFYVNKPDKADFWTYDYYIVNGNTKLGSANLRGRKYYWHHRKVDLNKKIEPDKLNKTIRPVKEGITFSGKLFFEAISERQLQQLLWILNSGSEQLGLKLGGAKPLGYGSVACKVDKVQERCVTCQDDELLYKVKENTYDAVRYEEVGFSKDAKKEFYKIAGLETV
;
A
#
# COMPACT_ATOMS: atom_id res chain seq x y z
N HIS A 1 10.49 28.73 21.76
CA HIS A 1 9.13 29.02 22.22
C HIS A 1 8.54 27.79 22.89
N THR A 2 7.79 28.01 23.97
CA THR A 2 7.06 26.98 24.73
C THR A 2 5.68 27.55 25.08
N GLY A 3 4.61 26.77 24.86
CA GLY A 3 3.26 27.30 25.11
C GLY A 3 2.14 26.42 24.61
N VAL A 4 1.01 27.08 24.30
CA VAL A 4 -0.24 26.44 23.86
C VAL A 4 -0.88 27.26 22.75
N ILE A 5 -1.32 26.61 21.69
CA ILE A 5 -2.22 27.16 20.68
C ILE A 5 -3.61 26.57 20.95
N GLU A 6 -4.60 27.41 21.19
CA GLU A 6 -6.00 27.04 21.17
C GLU A 6 -6.55 27.27 19.77
N TYR A 7 -7.21 26.27 19.22
CA TYR A 7 -7.72 26.32 17.85
C TYR A 7 -9.06 25.61 17.72
N SER A 8 -9.78 25.95 16.70
CA SER A 8 -11.04 25.34 16.33
C SER A 8 -11.02 24.72 14.94
N VAL A 9 -11.83 23.69 14.76
CA VAL A 9 -11.99 22.93 13.52
C VAL A 9 -13.47 22.88 13.20
N THR A 10 -13.88 23.47 12.08
CA THR A 10 -15.28 23.49 11.64
C THR A 10 -15.46 22.59 10.43
N THR A 11 -16.42 21.67 10.49
CA THR A 11 -16.76 20.79 9.38
C THR A 11 -17.39 21.56 8.22
N LYS A 12 -16.89 21.33 6.99
CA LYS A 12 -17.40 21.91 5.74
C LYS A 12 -18.14 20.90 4.89
N THR A 13 -17.89 19.62 5.11
CA THR A 13 -18.67 18.49 4.60
C THR A 13 -18.87 17.49 5.73
N PRO A 14 -19.78 16.53 5.63
CA PRO A 14 -19.95 15.51 6.64
C PRO A 14 -18.61 14.86 7.00
N LEU A 15 -18.35 14.69 8.29
CA LEU A 15 -17.13 14.12 8.83
C LEU A 15 -17.40 12.75 9.42
N PHE A 16 -16.50 11.79 9.18
CA PHE A 16 -16.56 10.49 9.80
C PHE A 16 -15.19 10.03 10.32
N ILE A 17 -15.14 9.72 11.62
CA ILE A 17 -13.99 9.10 12.29
C ILE A 17 -14.53 7.87 12.99
N PRO A 18 -14.12 6.64 12.55
CA PRO A 18 -14.70 5.42 13.09
C PRO A 18 -14.29 5.19 14.55
N ASN A 19 -15.24 4.79 15.39
CA ASN A 19 -14.93 4.17 16.65
C ASN A 19 -14.59 2.69 16.41
N SER A 20 -13.31 2.43 16.09
CA SER A 20 -12.84 1.09 15.74
C SER A 20 -12.68 0.14 16.94
N SER A 21 -12.78 0.67 18.17
CA SER A 21 -12.77 -0.14 19.40
C SER A 21 -14.15 -0.77 19.68
N SER A 22 -15.20 -0.28 19.04
CA SER A 22 -16.56 -0.78 19.17
C SER A 22 -17.15 -1.01 17.77
N ASP A 23 -17.55 -2.23 17.49
CA ASP A 23 -18.33 -2.60 16.29
C ASP A 23 -19.81 -2.79 16.64
N HIS A 24 -20.22 -2.22 17.79
CA HIS A 24 -21.55 -2.42 18.36
C HIS A 24 -22.65 -1.54 17.77
N ALA A 25 -22.31 -0.36 17.26
CA ALA A 25 -23.28 0.67 16.95
C ALA A 25 -24.41 0.27 15.98
N PHE A 26 -24.24 -0.79 15.21
CA PHE A 26 -25.23 -1.21 14.20
C PHE A 26 -25.38 -2.72 14.05
N ARG A 27 -25.10 -3.51 15.09
CA ARG A 27 -25.16 -4.98 15.03
C ARG A 27 -26.53 -5.51 14.60
N GLU A 28 -27.61 -4.86 14.97
CA GLU A 28 -28.96 -5.30 14.59
C GLU A 28 -29.23 -5.21 13.07
N SER A 29 -28.53 -4.33 12.36
CA SER A 29 -28.68 -4.19 10.91
C SER A 29 -27.76 -5.08 10.11
N ASP A 30 -26.79 -5.71 10.76
CA ASP A 30 -25.78 -6.57 10.13
C ASP A 30 -26.23 -8.03 10.00
N GLN A 31 -27.46 -8.25 9.52
CA GLN A 31 -27.94 -9.61 9.21
C GLN A 31 -27.17 -10.27 8.05
N LYS A 32 -26.42 -9.46 7.26
CA LYS A 32 -25.48 -10.00 6.27
C LYS A 32 -24.13 -10.22 6.95
N ALA A 33 -23.74 -11.47 7.08
CA ALA A 33 -22.42 -11.86 7.57
C ALA A 33 -21.31 -11.05 6.86
N GLU A 34 -20.39 -10.49 7.66
CA GLU A 34 -19.21 -9.73 7.21
C GLU A 34 -19.42 -8.24 6.86
N HIS A 35 -20.61 -7.68 6.88
CA HIS A 35 -20.77 -6.21 6.76
C HIS A 35 -20.31 -5.52 8.05
N LYS A 36 -19.62 -4.38 7.92
CA LYS A 36 -19.09 -3.61 9.05
C LYS A 36 -19.81 -2.28 9.18
N SER A 37 -20.22 -1.98 10.40
CA SER A 37 -20.85 -0.72 10.76
C SER A 37 -20.06 -0.05 11.88
N TYR A 38 -19.97 1.27 11.84
CA TYR A 38 -19.21 2.04 12.82
C TYR A 38 -19.96 3.30 13.23
N ASP A 39 -19.96 3.57 14.52
CA ASP A 39 -20.33 4.89 15.02
C ASP A 39 -19.17 5.88 14.92
N PHE A 40 -19.44 7.15 15.13
CA PHE A 40 -18.42 8.17 15.26
C PHE A 40 -17.65 7.98 16.57
N PHE A 41 -16.38 8.30 16.57
CA PHE A 41 -15.54 8.19 17.75
C PHE A 41 -16.06 9.05 18.91
N SER A 42 -16.24 8.42 20.08
CA SER A 42 -16.67 9.03 21.33
C SER A 42 -16.11 8.25 22.50
N TYR A 43 -15.86 8.94 23.61
CA TYR A 43 -15.53 8.27 24.89
C TYR A 43 -16.77 7.82 25.66
N GLU A 44 -17.96 8.30 25.32
CA GLU A 44 -19.20 7.92 25.99
C GLU A 44 -19.54 6.44 25.82
N GLU A 45 -19.10 5.82 24.72
CA GLU A 45 -19.24 4.37 24.51
C GLU A 45 -18.47 3.52 25.52
N LEU A 46 -17.47 4.09 26.19
CA LEU A 46 -16.70 3.41 27.22
C LEU A 46 -17.41 3.41 28.57
N ASP A 47 -18.45 4.21 28.74
CA ASP A 47 -19.28 4.27 29.93
C ASP A 47 -20.40 3.22 29.83
N PRO A 48 -20.41 2.16 30.68
CA PRO A 48 -21.44 1.13 30.64
C PRO A 48 -22.86 1.68 30.85
N ALA A 49 -23.00 2.81 31.54
CA ALA A 49 -24.30 3.46 31.78
C ALA A 49 -24.83 4.19 30.54
N LYS A 50 -23.97 4.50 29.59
CA LYS A 50 -24.30 5.20 28.34
C LYS A 50 -24.19 4.32 27.09
N HIS A 51 -23.96 3.03 27.27
CA HIS A 51 -23.75 2.09 26.19
C HIS A 51 -25.08 1.44 25.79
N TYR A 52 -25.86 2.13 24.96
CA TYR A 52 -27.07 1.58 24.35
C TYR A 52 -26.95 1.46 22.84
N GLU A 53 -27.42 0.36 22.31
CA GLU A 53 -27.55 0.17 20.87
C GLU A 53 -28.43 1.26 20.25
N GLY A 54 -27.93 1.93 19.20
CA GLY A 54 -28.65 3.03 18.54
C GLY A 54 -28.59 4.40 19.26
N MET A 55 -27.97 4.49 20.44
CA MET A 55 -27.79 5.76 21.13
C MET A 55 -26.84 6.68 20.36
N TYR A 56 -27.14 8.00 20.40
CA TYR A 56 -26.23 9.02 19.88
C TYR A 56 -25.28 9.48 20.98
N HIS A 57 -24.01 9.57 20.66
CA HIS A 57 -22.95 10.01 21.56
C HIS A 57 -22.39 11.38 21.14
N GLU A 58 -21.83 12.13 22.08
CA GLU A 58 -21.12 13.36 21.76
C GLU A 58 -19.85 13.02 20.95
N PRO A 59 -19.70 13.55 19.71
CA PRO A 59 -18.57 13.21 18.86
C PRO A 59 -17.29 13.87 19.36
N VAL A 60 -16.18 13.14 19.25
CA VAL A 60 -14.83 13.60 19.60
C VAL A 60 -13.90 13.39 18.40
N ILE A 61 -13.05 14.37 18.11
CA ILE A 61 -11.96 14.21 17.15
C ILE A 61 -10.69 13.86 17.95
N PRO A 62 -10.14 12.64 17.81
CA PRO A 62 -8.91 12.28 18.50
C PRO A 62 -7.74 13.18 18.13
N GLY A 63 -6.91 13.54 19.10
CA GLY A 63 -5.70 14.34 18.86
C GLY A 63 -4.73 13.68 17.87
N SER A 64 -4.73 12.37 17.78
CA SER A 64 -3.94 11.62 16.80
C SER A 64 -4.38 11.86 15.35
N GLU A 65 -5.69 12.03 15.10
CA GLU A 65 -6.22 12.31 13.77
C GLU A 65 -5.77 13.69 13.27
N ILE A 66 -5.98 14.72 14.07
CA ILE A 66 -5.57 16.09 13.69
C ILE A 66 -4.05 16.20 13.59
N ARG A 67 -3.30 15.54 14.50
CA ARG A 67 -1.84 15.48 14.43
C ARG A 67 -1.36 14.87 13.12
N GLY A 68 -1.99 13.78 12.67
CA GLY A 68 -1.66 13.11 11.41
C GLY A 68 -1.85 14.01 10.20
N VAL A 69 -2.96 14.75 10.16
CA VAL A 69 -3.26 15.69 9.07
C VAL A 69 -2.31 16.89 9.08
N VAL A 70 -2.09 17.52 10.22
CA VAL A 70 -1.16 18.66 10.35
C VAL A 70 0.25 18.22 9.98
N ARG A 71 0.71 17.04 10.42
CA ARG A 71 2.00 16.48 10.02
C ARG A 71 2.11 16.30 8.51
N ASN A 72 1.10 15.74 7.86
CA ASN A 72 1.12 15.52 6.41
C ASN A 72 1.23 16.84 5.63
N VAL A 73 0.51 17.87 6.06
CA VAL A 73 0.58 19.22 5.45
C VAL A 73 1.94 19.87 5.72
N TYR A 74 2.44 19.79 6.95
CA TYR A 74 3.74 20.29 7.34
C TYR A 74 4.87 19.63 6.55
N GLU A 75 4.87 18.29 6.45
CA GLU A 75 5.83 17.53 5.64
C GLU A 75 5.82 17.97 4.17
N THR A 76 4.65 18.26 3.63
CA THR A 76 4.49 18.71 2.24
C THR A 76 5.05 20.10 2.03
N LEU A 77 4.65 21.06 2.88
CA LEU A 77 5.03 22.46 2.74
C LEU A 77 6.50 22.73 3.06
N THR A 78 7.14 21.88 3.86
CA THR A 78 8.55 21.98 4.23
C THR A 78 9.48 21.08 3.43
N ASP A 79 9.00 20.43 2.36
CA ASP A 79 9.76 19.43 1.58
C ASP A 79 10.42 18.35 2.46
N SER A 80 9.74 17.96 3.54
CA SER A 80 10.25 16.98 4.49
C SER A 80 10.15 15.55 3.96
N CYS A 81 10.81 14.60 4.63
CA CYS A 81 10.80 13.19 4.29
C CYS A 81 9.39 12.58 4.43
N MET A 82 9.18 11.41 3.83
CA MET A 82 8.00 10.56 4.04
C MET A 82 8.24 9.66 5.26
N GLY A 83 8.11 10.21 6.47
CA GLY A 83 8.56 9.59 7.72
C GLY A 83 7.98 8.21 8.05
N VAL A 84 6.85 7.84 7.45
CA VAL A 84 6.20 6.53 7.65
C VAL A 84 6.43 5.56 6.48
N LEU A 85 7.24 5.93 5.48
CA LEU A 85 7.52 5.08 4.34
C LEU A 85 8.43 3.92 4.74
N ASN A 86 8.02 2.71 4.44
CA ASN A 86 8.94 1.57 4.46
C ASN A 86 9.71 1.51 3.14
N GLY A 87 10.86 2.18 3.10
CA GLY A 87 11.72 2.28 1.92
C GLY A 87 12.32 0.97 1.43
N GLU A 88 12.39 -0.04 2.31
CA GLU A 88 12.95 -1.35 2.00
C GLU A 88 12.03 -2.26 1.18
N LYS A 89 10.75 -1.92 1.07
CA LYS A 89 9.80 -2.67 0.26
C LYS A 89 9.98 -2.40 -1.23
N TYR A 90 9.72 -3.43 -2.02
CA TYR A 90 9.64 -3.33 -3.48
C TYR A 90 8.21 -3.03 -3.93
N PRO A 91 8.00 -2.08 -4.85
CA PRO A 91 6.69 -1.91 -5.49
C PRO A 91 6.28 -3.19 -6.22
N VAL A 92 5.00 -3.51 -6.15
CA VAL A 92 4.44 -4.73 -6.73
C VAL A 92 3.26 -4.37 -7.60
N LYS A 93 3.21 -4.87 -8.83
CA LYS A 93 2.13 -4.66 -9.79
C LYS A 93 1.55 -5.99 -10.27
N ARG A 94 0.26 -6.06 -10.58
CA ARG A 94 -0.30 -7.21 -11.30
C ARG A 94 0.25 -7.25 -12.71
N THR A 95 0.57 -8.46 -13.17
CA THR A 95 1.03 -8.67 -14.55
C THR A 95 -0.05 -8.35 -15.56
N ALA A 96 0.33 -7.72 -16.65
CA ALA A 96 -0.54 -7.50 -17.79
C ALA A 96 -0.60 -8.72 -18.72
N GLU A 97 0.46 -9.53 -18.73
CA GLU A 97 0.62 -10.71 -19.60
C GLU A 97 0.84 -11.98 -18.76
N GLN A 98 0.56 -13.12 -19.34
CA GLN A 98 0.89 -14.42 -18.75
C GLN A 98 2.39 -14.62 -18.70
N PHE A 99 2.90 -15.10 -17.57
CA PHE A 99 4.26 -15.56 -17.46
C PHE A 99 4.43 -16.89 -18.21
N ARG A 100 5.61 -17.10 -18.72
CA ARG A 100 5.99 -18.32 -19.43
C ARG A 100 6.63 -19.33 -18.49
N PRO A 101 6.43 -20.65 -18.70
CA PRO A 101 7.13 -21.67 -17.94
C PRO A 101 8.64 -21.63 -18.21
N ALA A 102 9.42 -21.76 -17.15
CA ALA A 102 10.88 -21.79 -17.17
C ALA A 102 11.42 -22.71 -16.08
N LEU A 103 12.69 -23.03 -16.15
CA LEU A 103 13.42 -23.79 -15.15
C LEU A 103 14.65 -23.02 -14.70
N ILE A 104 14.85 -22.96 -13.40
CA ILE A 104 16.14 -22.59 -12.83
C ILE A 104 17.02 -23.84 -12.89
N HIS A 105 18.05 -23.82 -13.72
CA HIS A 105 19.03 -24.91 -13.85
C HIS A 105 20.26 -24.59 -13.01
N ARG A 106 20.59 -25.46 -12.06
CA ARG A 106 21.88 -25.46 -11.39
C ARG A 106 22.76 -26.47 -12.07
N LYS A 107 23.91 -25.99 -12.56
CA LYS A 107 24.95 -26.81 -13.17
C LYS A 107 25.82 -27.50 -12.11
N LYS A 108 26.63 -28.47 -12.55
CA LYS A 108 27.58 -29.20 -11.68
C LYS A 108 28.61 -28.31 -11.01
N ASP A 109 28.98 -27.22 -11.64
CA ASP A 109 29.90 -26.22 -11.09
C ASP A 109 29.23 -25.23 -10.09
N GLY A 110 27.96 -25.43 -9.80
CA GLY A 110 27.16 -24.59 -8.90
C GLY A 110 26.62 -23.30 -9.51
N THR A 111 26.96 -22.98 -10.76
CA THR A 111 26.36 -21.85 -11.47
C THR A 111 24.91 -22.11 -11.80
N MET A 112 24.09 -21.06 -11.85
CA MET A 112 22.67 -21.16 -12.16
C MET A 112 22.29 -20.31 -13.36
N GLU A 113 21.36 -20.83 -14.15
CA GLU A 113 20.81 -20.14 -15.31
C GLU A 113 19.30 -20.36 -15.44
N LEU A 114 18.63 -19.47 -16.16
CA LEU A 114 17.23 -19.61 -16.50
C LEU A 114 17.08 -20.25 -17.87
N CYS A 115 16.40 -21.41 -17.92
CA CYS A 115 16.15 -22.17 -19.12
C CYS A 115 14.68 -22.12 -19.52
N ALA A 116 14.40 -22.28 -20.82
CA ALA A 116 13.06 -22.49 -21.31
C ALA A 116 12.45 -23.81 -20.81
N ALA A 117 11.14 -23.84 -20.67
CA ALA A 117 10.40 -25.04 -20.32
C ALA A 117 9.08 -25.13 -21.09
N GLU A 118 8.59 -26.35 -21.24
CA GLU A 118 7.22 -26.64 -21.64
C GLU A 118 6.43 -27.06 -20.40
N SER A 119 5.19 -26.58 -20.28
CA SER A 119 4.32 -26.91 -19.15
C SER A 119 3.24 -27.91 -19.57
N TYR A 120 3.14 -28.98 -18.83
CA TYR A 120 2.13 -30.02 -19.01
C TYR A 120 1.28 -30.12 -17.76
N ARG A 121 -0.03 -30.04 -17.92
CA ARG A 121 -0.98 -30.18 -16.80
C ARG A 121 -1.24 -31.66 -16.52
N ILE A 122 -1.26 -32.04 -15.24
CA ILE A 122 -1.60 -33.40 -14.81
C ILE A 122 -3.12 -33.46 -14.53
N GLY A 123 -3.78 -34.49 -15.04
CA GLY A 123 -5.18 -34.81 -14.78
C GLY A 123 -6.18 -34.29 -15.82
N SER A 124 -7.30 -34.98 -15.96
CA SER A 124 -8.42 -34.67 -16.86
C SER A 124 -9.46 -33.78 -16.19
N ARG A 125 -10.06 -32.83 -16.96
CA ARG A 125 -11.21 -32.06 -16.51
C ARG A 125 -12.51 -32.87 -16.37
N GLU A 126 -12.60 -33.95 -17.09
CA GLU A 126 -13.84 -34.78 -17.17
C GLU A 126 -14.01 -35.68 -15.96
N ASN A 127 -12.91 -36.15 -15.36
CA ASN A 127 -12.94 -36.97 -14.15
C ASN A 127 -12.55 -36.14 -12.92
N LYS A 128 -13.53 -35.70 -12.14
CA LYS A 128 -13.35 -34.98 -10.89
C LYS A 128 -12.50 -35.71 -9.84
N GLU A 129 -12.20 -36.97 -10.04
CA GLU A 129 -11.52 -37.87 -9.10
C GLU A 129 -10.03 -38.11 -9.43
N TYR A 130 -9.55 -37.69 -10.59
CA TYR A 130 -8.16 -37.93 -10.99
C TYR A 130 -7.21 -36.85 -10.48
N PHE A 131 -7.02 -36.81 -9.16
CA PHE A 131 -5.78 -36.29 -8.61
C PHE A 131 -4.81 -37.46 -8.45
N PRO A 132 -3.60 -37.37 -9.05
CA PRO A 132 -2.62 -38.44 -8.91
C PRO A 132 -2.31 -38.65 -7.44
N LYS A 133 -2.66 -39.81 -6.90
CA LYS A 133 -2.34 -40.16 -5.52
C LYS A 133 -0.83 -40.05 -5.30
N GLY A 134 -0.40 -39.25 -4.34
CA GLY A 134 0.98 -39.11 -3.97
C GLY A 134 1.66 -37.80 -4.41
N PHE A 135 1.09 -37.02 -5.34
CA PHE A 135 1.68 -35.72 -5.74
C PHE A 135 1.61 -34.68 -4.61
N GLU A 136 0.59 -34.72 -3.78
CA GLU A 136 0.46 -33.84 -2.61
C GLU A 136 1.62 -33.98 -1.63
N LYS A 137 2.24 -35.19 -1.57
CA LYS A 137 3.37 -35.48 -0.70
C LYS A 137 4.75 -35.17 -1.31
N LYS A 138 4.81 -34.87 -2.61
CA LYS A 138 6.06 -34.57 -3.30
C LYS A 138 6.37 -33.08 -3.24
N ALA A 139 7.65 -32.73 -3.16
CA ALA A 139 8.13 -31.36 -3.18
C ALA A 139 8.08 -30.75 -4.59
N ASN A 140 7.96 -29.43 -4.69
CA ASN A 140 8.22 -28.72 -5.95
C ASN A 140 9.64 -29.02 -6.42
N GLY A 141 9.82 -29.19 -7.74
CA GLY A 141 11.11 -29.59 -8.31
C GLY A 141 11.37 -31.10 -8.29
N THR A 142 10.46 -31.91 -7.73
CA THR A 142 10.59 -33.39 -7.82
C THR A 142 10.59 -33.82 -9.28
N THR A 143 11.55 -34.67 -9.66
CA THR A 143 11.61 -35.25 -11.00
C THR A 143 10.40 -36.15 -11.26
N VAL A 144 9.81 -36.02 -12.44
CA VAL A 144 8.70 -36.80 -12.92
C VAL A 144 9.00 -37.29 -14.32
N TYR A 145 8.81 -38.58 -14.56
CA TYR A 145 8.89 -39.18 -15.88
C TYR A 145 7.48 -39.37 -16.41
N PHE A 146 7.23 -39.02 -17.67
CA PHE A 146 5.88 -39.06 -18.25
C PHE A 146 5.91 -39.35 -19.75
N LYS A 147 4.86 -39.95 -20.23
CA LYS A 147 4.64 -40.10 -21.67
C LYS A 147 4.02 -38.85 -22.24
N MET A 148 4.43 -38.50 -23.46
CA MET A 148 3.86 -37.35 -24.16
C MET A 148 2.35 -37.56 -24.33
N PRO A 149 1.56 -36.53 -24.03
CA PRO A 149 0.10 -36.66 -24.13
C PRO A 149 -0.35 -36.70 -25.60
N ASP A 150 -1.27 -37.60 -25.90
CA ASP A 150 -1.92 -37.69 -27.21
C ASP A 150 -3.00 -36.63 -27.43
N ARG A 151 -3.37 -35.90 -26.37
CA ARG A 151 -4.47 -34.90 -26.38
C ARG A 151 -4.04 -33.54 -25.88
N THR A 152 -4.52 -32.51 -26.54
CA THR A 152 -4.51 -31.15 -26.04
C THR A 152 -5.92 -30.75 -25.65
N GLN A 153 -6.16 -30.30 -24.42
CA GLN A 153 -7.42 -29.71 -23.98
C GLN A 153 -7.26 -28.20 -23.85
N ARG A 154 -8.02 -27.43 -24.60
CA ARG A 154 -8.02 -25.95 -24.57
C ARG A 154 -6.61 -25.33 -24.61
N GLY A 155 -5.72 -25.87 -25.43
CA GLY A 155 -4.35 -25.38 -25.57
C GLY A 155 -3.37 -25.83 -24.47
N PHE A 156 -3.79 -26.73 -23.57
CA PHE A 156 -2.90 -27.34 -22.56
C PHE A 156 -2.74 -28.83 -22.85
N ALA A 157 -1.50 -29.30 -22.86
CA ALA A 157 -1.22 -30.72 -22.88
C ALA A 157 -1.58 -31.32 -21.51
N VAL A 158 -2.36 -32.42 -21.53
CA VAL A 158 -2.80 -33.14 -20.33
C VAL A 158 -2.04 -34.46 -20.27
N ILE A 159 -1.43 -34.76 -19.13
CA ILE A 159 -0.70 -36.02 -18.90
C ILE A 159 -1.57 -36.97 -18.11
N ASP A 160 -1.72 -38.17 -18.64
CA ASP A 160 -2.48 -39.25 -18.00
C ASP A 160 -1.58 -40.33 -17.39
N SER A 161 -0.32 -40.45 -17.85
CA SER A 161 0.63 -41.47 -17.38
C SER A 161 1.94 -40.83 -16.93
N TYR A 162 2.36 -41.11 -15.70
CA TYR A 162 3.61 -40.60 -15.12
C TYR A 162 4.16 -41.55 -14.05
N SER A 163 5.45 -41.42 -13.77
CA SER A 163 6.18 -42.11 -12.72
C SER A 163 7.19 -41.19 -12.05
N PHE A 164 7.53 -41.50 -10.79
CA PHE A 164 8.64 -40.88 -10.09
C PHE A 164 9.94 -41.69 -10.21
N ASP A 165 9.83 -42.93 -10.69
CA ASP A 165 10.94 -43.87 -10.85
C ASP A 165 11.34 -43.98 -12.33
N ASN A 166 12.65 -44.08 -12.60
CA ASN A 166 13.25 -44.10 -13.95
C ASN A 166 13.05 -45.42 -14.68
N SER A 167 12.04 -46.23 -14.34
CA SER A 167 11.94 -47.62 -14.75
C SER A 167 11.16 -47.90 -16.05
N GLN A 168 10.66 -46.85 -16.73
CA GLN A 168 9.85 -47.04 -17.95
C GLN A 168 10.49 -46.39 -19.17
N ASN A 169 10.75 -47.19 -20.22
CA ASN A 169 11.34 -46.73 -21.47
C ASN A 169 10.41 -45.77 -22.25
N GLY A 170 11.01 -44.71 -22.84
CA GLY A 170 10.31 -43.77 -23.73
C GLY A 170 9.65 -42.58 -23.05
N GLU A 171 9.97 -42.31 -21.80
CA GLU A 171 9.41 -41.24 -21.04
C GLU A 171 10.22 -39.94 -21.14
N LYS A 172 9.52 -38.83 -21.20
CA LYS A 172 10.07 -37.48 -21.08
C LYS A 172 10.30 -37.15 -19.60
N LYS A 173 11.39 -36.49 -19.28
CA LYS A 173 11.71 -36.03 -17.94
C LYS A 173 11.23 -34.60 -17.71
N GLY A 174 10.61 -34.33 -16.58
CA GLY A 174 10.21 -32.99 -16.16
C GLY A 174 10.23 -32.82 -14.64
N TYR A 175 9.81 -31.66 -14.16
CA TYR A 175 9.89 -31.24 -12.77
C TYR A 175 8.54 -30.73 -12.29
N LEU A 176 8.10 -31.23 -11.14
CA LEU A 176 6.80 -30.96 -10.58
C LEU A 176 6.67 -29.53 -10.07
N LEU A 177 5.62 -28.83 -10.49
CA LEU A 177 5.13 -27.60 -9.87
C LEU A 177 3.76 -27.84 -9.27
N LYS A 178 3.65 -27.75 -7.96
CA LYS A 178 2.39 -27.74 -7.22
C LYS A 178 1.94 -26.31 -7.04
N TRP A 179 0.80 -25.96 -7.60
CA TRP A 179 0.26 -24.64 -7.47
C TRP A 179 -1.22 -24.66 -7.09
N GLY A 180 -1.55 -24.13 -5.94
CA GLY A 180 -2.92 -23.96 -5.49
C GLY A 180 -3.42 -22.57 -5.87
N MET A 181 -3.93 -22.42 -7.09
CA MET A 181 -4.65 -21.22 -7.46
C MET A 181 -6.15 -21.47 -7.42
N GLY A 182 -6.83 -20.73 -6.60
CA GLY A 182 -8.27 -20.61 -6.58
C GLY A 182 -9.00 -21.75 -5.86
N VAL A 183 -9.83 -21.32 -5.11
CA VAL A 183 -10.91 -21.74 -4.22
C VAL A 183 -11.29 -23.23 -4.13
N LYS A 184 -10.92 -24.12 -5.04
CA LYS A 184 -11.42 -25.51 -4.96
C LYS A 184 -10.45 -26.64 -5.34
N LYS A 185 -9.32 -26.40 -6.03
CA LYS A 185 -8.46 -27.51 -6.48
C LYS A 185 -7.00 -27.09 -6.65
N ALA A 186 -6.08 -27.87 -6.10
CA ALA A 186 -4.65 -27.79 -6.41
C ALA A 186 -4.42 -28.08 -7.90
N HIS A 187 -3.53 -27.32 -8.53
CA HIS A 187 -3.10 -27.57 -9.90
C HIS A 187 -1.69 -28.14 -9.88
N TYR A 188 -1.49 -29.25 -10.57
CA TYR A 188 -0.18 -29.87 -10.73
C TYR A 188 0.26 -29.70 -12.18
N HIS A 189 1.49 -29.22 -12.36
CA HIS A 189 2.12 -29.09 -13.66
C HIS A 189 3.47 -29.77 -13.65
N ILE A 190 3.88 -30.30 -14.77
CA ILE A 190 5.23 -30.81 -15.01
C ILE A 190 5.89 -29.85 -15.98
N PHE A 191 7.04 -29.28 -15.58
CA PHE A 191 7.85 -28.42 -16.43
C PHE A 191 8.99 -29.25 -17.02
N ALA A 192 8.95 -29.48 -18.32
CA ALA A 192 9.98 -30.19 -19.03
C ALA A 192 10.98 -29.19 -19.66
N TYR A 193 12.26 -29.50 -19.57
CA TYR A 193 13.32 -28.70 -20.17
C TYR A 193 13.10 -28.58 -21.68
N LYS A 194 13.25 -27.37 -22.18
CA LYS A 194 13.30 -27.05 -23.60
C LYS A 194 14.64 -26.34 -23.88
N PRO A 195 15.40 -26.74 -24.91
CA PRO A 195 16.62 -26.03 -25.28
C PRO A 195 16.35 -24.55 -25.58
N GLY A 196 17.24 -23.67 -25.14
CA GLY A 196 17.19 -22.25 -25.39
C GLY A 196 16.70 -21.42 -24.20
N ASN A 197 16.65 -20.13 -24.43
CA ASN A 197 16.23 -19.12 -23.48
C ASN A 197 14.69 -19.06 -23.42
N PRO A 198 14.04 -18.88 -22.26
CA PRO A 198 12.59 -18.82 -22.15
C PRO A 198 11.94 -17.67 -22.93
N PHE A 199 12.72 -16.74 -23.41
CA PHE A 199 12.28 -15.54 -24.12
C PHE A 199 12.44 -15.61 -25.64
N GLY A 200 13.07 -16.66 -26.15
CA GLY A 200 13.33 -16.87 -27.58
C GLY A 200 12.25 -17.69 -28.28
N ASP A 201 11.31 -17.04 -28.96
CA ASP A 201 10.52 -17.67 -30.01
C ASP A 201 10.87 -17.00 -31.35
N GLU A 202 11.35 -17.79 -32.31
CA GLU A 202 11.66 -17.35 -33.68
C GLU A 202 10.45 -16.75 -34.43
N LYS A 203 9.25 -16.89 -33.92
CA LYS A 203 8.01 -16.41 -34.57
C LYS A 203 7.66 -14.95 -34.27
N ASP A 204 8.33 -14.31 -33.34
CA ASP A 204 8.08 -12.87 -33.03
C ASP A 204 8.89 -11.94 -33.95
N LYS A 205 8.78 -12.15 -35.26
CA LYS A 205 9.51 -11.41 -36.32
C LYS A 205 9.19 -9.90 -36.38
N ASN A 206 8.17 -9.43 -35.65
CA ASN A 206 7.77 -8.02 -35.64
C ASN A 206 8.38 -7.19 -34.52
N ARG A 207 9.27 -7.72 -33.68
CA ARG A 207 9.95 -6.99 -32.61
C ARG A 207 11.45 -6.86 -32.88
N ASN A 208 11.77 -6.10 -33.91
CA ASN A 208 13.11 -6.02 -34.52
C ASN A 208 14.28 -5.60 -33.64
N ASN A 209 14.08 -5.14 -32.40
CA ASN A 209 15.19 -4.67 -31.55
C ASN A 209 15.42 -5.48 -30.26
N LEU A 210 14.54 -6.38 -29.90
CA LEU A 210 14.72 -7.30 -28.75
C LEU A 210 15.37 -8.63 -29.18
N ASN A 211 15.23 -9.02 -30.45
CA ASN A 211 15.61 -10.34 -30.94
C ASN A 211 17.14 -10.61 -30.99
N GLN A 212 17.98 -9.59 -31.11
CA GLN A 212 19.43 -9.78 -31.11
C GLN A 212 20.02 -10.09 -29.72
N ARG A 213 19.33 -9.73 -28.63
CA ARG A 213 19.79 -9.94 -27.25
C ARG A 213 19.19 -11.16 -26.55
N VAL A 214 18.27 -11.85 -27.20
CA VAL A 214 17.51 -12.97 -26.64
C VAL A 214 18.31 -14.31 -26.69
N GLN A 215 19.45 -14.36 -27.33
CA GLN A 215 20.31 -15.56 -27.38
C GLN A 215 21.23 -15.72 -26.16
N GLU A 216 21.32 -14.70 -25.29
CA GLU A 216 22.19 -14.76 -24.13
C GLU A 216 21.56 -15.59 -23.01
N THR A 217 22.38 -16.48 -22.43
CA THR A 217 22.03 -17.22 -21.22
C THR A 217 21.80 -16.27 -20.07
N ILE A 218 20.66 -16.37 -19.39
CA ILE A 218 20.38 -15.55 -18.21
C ILE A 218 21.00 -16.21 -16.99
N SER A 219 22.15 -15.69 -16.57
CA SER A 219 22.81 -16.13 -15.35
C SER A 219 22.04 -15.69 -14.12
N LEU A 220 21.90 -16.58 -13.16
CA LEU A 220 21.20 -16.36 -11.90
C LEU A 220 22.14 -16.58 -10.71
N THR A 221 21.93 -15.80 -9.66
CA THR A 221 22.49 -16.07 -8.33
C THR A 221 21.37 -16.36 -7.33
N LYS A 222 21.71 -16.94 -6.18
CA LYS A 222 20.73 -17.16 -5.10
C LYS A 222 20.03 -15.84 -4.72
N ASP A 223 20.79 -14.76 -4.62
CA ASP A 223 20.26 -13.45 -4.22
C ASP A 223 19.30 -12.87 -5.26
N ILE A 224 19.63 -13.00 -6.55
CA ILE A 224 18.75 -12.58 -7.64
C ILE A 224 17.44 -13.36 -7.59
N ILE A 225 17.49 -14.68 -7.44
CA ILE A 225 16.30 -15.54 -7.38
C ILE A 225 15.41 -15.14 -6.19
N LYS A 226 16.01 -15.04 -5.01
CA LYS A 226 15.28 -14.64 -3.78
C LYS A 226 14.68 -13.24 -3.90
N ARG A 227 15.47 -12.26 -4.34
CA ARG A 227 15.01 -10.88 -4.54
C ARG A 227 13.80 -10.78 -5.49
N LYS A 228 13.69 -11.69 -6.47
CA LYS A 228 12.58 -11.69 -7.43
C LYS A 228 11.38 -12.52 -6.97
N ILE A 229 11.56 -13.59 -6.21
CA ILE A 229 10.50 -14.51 -5.83
C ILE A 229 9.95 -14.21 -4.43
N ASP A 230 10.80 -13.97 -3.44
CA ASP A 230 10.35 -13.76 -2.05
C ASP A 230 9.35 -12.60 -1.93
N PRO A 231 9.57 -11.41 -2.52
CA PRO A 231 8.59 -10.33 -2.45
C PRO A 231 7.26 -10.66 -3.13
N VAL A 232 7.25 -11.49 -4.18
CA VAL A 232 6.00 -11.99 -4.79
C VAL A 232 5.23 -12.83 -3.78
N ILE A 233 5.89 -13.79 -3.15
CA ILE A 233 5.29 -14.66 -2.13
C ILE A 233 4.79 -13.83 -0.95
N GLU A 234 5.61 -12.95 -0.40
CA GLU A 234 5.27 -12.04 0.70
C GLU A 234 4.02 -11.19 0.38
N SER A 235 3.95 -10.69 -0.86
CA SER A 235 2.81 -9.89 -1.31
C SER A 235 1.47 -10.64 -1.34
N TYR A 236 1.52 -11.98 -1.38
CA TYR A 236 0.34 -12.83 -1.25
C TYR A 236 0.08 -13.23 0.19
N LEU A 237 1.10 -13.62 0.93
CA LEU A 237 0.97 -14.02 2.34
C LEU A 237 0.45 -12.87 3.24
N SER A 238 0.76 -11.64 2.88
CA SER A 238 0.27 -10.45 3.60
C SER A 238 -1.19 -10.08 3.32
N GLN A 239 -1.91 -10.83 2.45
CA GLN A 239 -3.31 -10.52 2.14
C GLN A 239 -4.25 -11.16 3.19
N PRO A 240 -5.07 -10.37 3.92
CA PRO A 240 -5.98 -10.91 4.95
C PRO A 240 -6.99 -11.92 4.42
N ALA A 241 -7.36 -11.80 3.14
CA ALA A 241 -8.36 -12.65 2.48
C ALA A 241 -7.78 -13.95 1.88
N LEU A 242 -6.49 -14.21 2.03
CA LEU A 242 -5.89 -15.43 1.50
C LEU A 242 -6.26 -16.61 2.39
N ASP A 243 -6.92 -17.62 1.83
CA ASP A 243 -7.27 -18.81 2.57
C ASP A 243 -6.03 -19.63 2.99
N GLN A 244 -6.17 -20.44 4.05
CA GLN A 244 -5.07 -21.22 4.62
C GLN A 244 -4.42 -22.20 3.61
N LYS A 245 -5.18 -22.74 2.65
CA LYS A 245 -4.64 -23.67 1.64
C LYS A 245 -3.74 -22.96 0.65
N ASN A 246 -4.15 -21.75 0.22
CA ASN A 246 -3.31 -20.92 -0.65
C ASN A 246 -2.06 -20.41 0.08
N GLN A 247 -2.19 -19.98 1.34
CA GLN A 247 -1.03 -19.64 2.17
C GLN A 247 -0.03 -20.80 2.25
N LYS A 248 -0.51 -22.02 2.50
CA LYS A 248 0.32 -23.22 2.56
C LYS A 248 1.08 -23.46 1.27
N ALA A 249 0.44 -23.32 0.10
CA ALA A 249 1.07 -23.54 -1.19
C ALA A 249 2.24 -22.55 -1.45
N TYR A 250 2.10 -21.29 -1.04
CA TYR A 250 3.17 -20.29 -1.15
C TYR A 250 4.35 -20.61 -0.21
N VAL A 251 4.05 -21.00 1.02
CA VAL A 251 5.08 -21.40 1.99
C VAL A 251 5.82 -22.66 1.51
N GLU A 252 5.10 -23.70 1.09
CA GLU A 252 5.70 -24.93 0.56
C GLU A 252 6.61 -24.64 -0.64
N TYR A 253 6.17 -23.81 -1.60
CA TYR A 253 6.99 -23.45 -2.74
C TYR A 253 8.28 -22.74 -2.32
N ARG A 254 8.21 -21.79 -1.39
CA ARG A 254 9.37 -21.07 -0.86
C ARG A 254 10.34 -22.01 -0.16
N ASP A 255 9.84 -22.92 0.65
CA ASP A 255 10.67 -23.88 1.39
C ASP A 255 11.36 -24.87 0.46
N ASP A 256 10.66 -25.37 -0.56
CA ASP A 256 11.21 -26.26 -1.58
C ASP A 256 12.26 -25.55 -2.44
N LEU A 257 12.01 -24.28 -2.82
CA LEU A 257 12.99 -23.45 -3.51
C LEU A 257 14.26 -23.24 -2.66
N ASN A 258 14.09 -22.92 -1.38
CA ASN A 258 15.24 -22.75 -0.47
C ASN A 258 16.06 -24.04 -0.32
N LYS A 259 15.39 -25.20 -0.22
CA LYS A 259 16.08 -26.51 -0.22
C LYS A 259 16.85 -26.71 -1.52
N PHE A 260 16.24 -26.42 -2.67
CA PHE A 260 16.91 -26.49 -3.97
C PHE A 260 18.11 -25.55 -4.02
N LEU A 261 17.98 -24.29 -3.59
CA LEU A 261 19.06 -23.31 -3.61
C LEU A 261 20.24 -23.68 -2.68
N ASN A 262 20.04 -24.50 -1.68
CA ASN A 262 21.08 -24.93 -0.74
C ASN A 262 21.74 -26.28 -1.09
N LYS A 263 21.21 -27.04 -2.05
CA LYS A 263 21.88 -28.24 -2.56
C LYS A 263 23.10 -27.87 -3.36
N GLN A 264 24.04 -28.82 -3.51
CA GLN A 264 25.24 -28.68 -4.37
C GLN A 264 25.13 -29.48 -5.67
N GLU A 265 24.15 -30.37 -5.77
CA GLU A 265 23.95 -31.24 -6.91
C GLU A 265 23.32 -30.50 -8.09
N GLU A 266 23.65 -30.93 -9.30
CA GLU A 266 22.99 -30.50 -10.51
C GLU A 266 21.48 -30.77 -10.43
N GLY A 267 20.65 -29.80 -10.86
CA GLY A 267 19.22 -29.96 -10.81
C GLY A 267 18.45 -28.81 -11.43
N TYR A 268 17.14 -29.00 -11.49
CA TYR A 268 16.21 -28.04 -12.07
C TYR A 268 15.08 -27.73 -11.08
N PHE A 269 14.65 -26.47 -11.08
CA PHE A 269 13.52 -26.04 -10.27
C PHE A 269 12.51 -25.24 -11.11
N PRO A 270 11.19 -25.57 -11.09
CA PRO A 270 10.20 -24.93 -11.93
C PRO A 270 9.85 -23.52 -11.44
N VAL A 271 9.80 -22.58 -12.37
CA VAL A 271 9.42 -21.19 -12.15
C VAL A 271 8.72 -20.67 -13.38
N ASN A 272 7.86 -19.66 -13.23
CA ASN A 272 7.34 -18.90 -14.35
C ASN A 272 8.09 -17.58 -14.46
N CYS A 273 8.30 -17.08 -15.69
CA CYS A 273 9.02 -15.85 -15.94
C CYS A 273 8.27 -14.93 -16.92
N SER A 274 8.43 -13.63 -16.74
CA SER A 274 7.98 -12.64 -17.71
C SER A 274 8.91 -12.59 -18.91
N ARG A 275 8.44 -11.97 -20.00
CA ARG A 275 9.36 -11.54 -21.06
C ARG A 275 10.35 -10.54 -20.49
N PRO A 276 11.66 -10.63 -20.79
CA PRO A 276 12.61 -9.69 -20.27
C PRO A 276 12.41 -8.34 -20.96
N VAL A 277 12.44 -7.33 -20.14
CA VAL A 277 12.53 -5.96 -20.62
C VAL A 277 13.99 -5.67 -20.98
N ASN A 278 14.93 -6.18 -20.18
CA ASN A 278 16.35 -6.10 -20.43
C ASN A 278 17.10 -7.15 -19.61
N THR A 279 17.82 -8.06 -20.30
CA THR A 279 18.57 -9.14 -19.63
C THR A 279 19.87 -8.65 -19.00
N SER A 280 20.61 -7.75 -19.63
CA SER A 280 21.86 -7.22 -19.12
C SER A 280 21.68 -6.39 -17.82
N LYS A 281 20.57 -5.68 -17.70
CA LYS A 281 20.18 -4.98 -16.47
C LYS A 281 19.33 -5.83 -15.53
N GLN A 282 19.14 -7.11 -15.83
CA GLN A 282 18.34 -8.05 -15.06
C GLN A 282 16.87 -7.61 -14.82
N VAL A 283 16.31 -6.85 -15.75
CA VAL A 283 14.91 -6.47 -15.73
C VAL A 283 14.07 -7.58 -16.33
N PHE A 284 13.78 -8.57 -15.53
CA PHE A 284 12.86 -9.68 -15.77
C PHE A 284 12.19 -10.05 -14.44
N TYR A 285 11.10 -10.81 -14.51
CA TYR A 285 10.31 -11.14 -13.34
C TYR A 285 10.14 -12.65 -13.21
N LEU A 286 10.21 -13.15 -12.00
CA LEU A 286 10.02 -14.57 -11.66
C LEU A 286 8.83 -14.74 -10.73
N SER A 287 8.09 -15.83 -10.89
CA SER A 287 6.97 -16.14 -10.02
C SER A 287 6.67 -17.65 -10.01
N PRO A 288 6.10 -18.16 -8.92
CA PRO A 288 5.52 -19.51 -8.93
C PRO A 288 4.31 -19.64 -9.85
N ALA A 289 3.60 -18.56 -10.18
CA ALA A 289 2.34 -18.59 -10.93
C ALA A 289 2.43 -17.91 -12.29
N VAL A 290 1.56 -18.32 -13.21
CA VAL A 290 1.44 -17.75 -14.57
C VAL A 290 0.79 -16.37 -14.53
N PHE A 291 -0.31 -16.23 -13.76
CA PHE A 291 -0.94 -14.93 -13.48
C PHE A 291 -0.53 -14.47 -12.09
N THR A 292 0.20 -13.40 -11.99
CA THR A 292 0.90 -13.04 -10.77
C THR A 292 1.15 -11.55 -10.65
N LYS A 293 2.17 -11.20 -9.91
CA LYS A 293 2.64 -9.84 -9.69
C LYS A 293 4.07 -9.70 -10.20
N GLU A 294 4.35 -8.58 -10.84
CA GLU A 294 5.69 -8.10 -11.13
C GLU A 294 6.20 -7.34 -9.91
N VAL A 295 7.36 -7.72 -9.41
CA VAL A 295 8.04 -7.00 -8.33
C VAL A 295 9.09 -6.10 -8.97
N SER A 296 9.06 -4.82 -8.67
CA SER A 296 10.04 -3.87 -9.19
C SER A 296 11.47 -4.29 -8.86
N ASN A 297 12.41 -3.94 -9.74
CA ASN A 297 13.83 -4.21 -9.51
C ASN A 297 14.43 -3.31 -8.44
N GLU A 298 13.81 -2.15 -8.18
CA GLU A 298 14.27 -1.17 -7.22
C GLU A 298 13.34 -1.09 -6.01
N LYS A 299 13.92 -0.78 -4.85
CA LYS A 299 13.17 -0.52 -3.61
C LYS A 299 12.45 0.82 -3.67
N LEU A 300 11.42 1.01 -2.82
CA LEU A 300 10.70 2.27 -2.73
C LEU A 300 11.62 3.46 -2.43
N SER A 301 12.66 3.27 -1.61
CA SER A 301 13.65 4.32 -1.31
C SER A 301 14.32 4.89 -2.57
N SER A 302 14.57 4.06 -3.59
CA SER A 302 15.16 4.53 -4.87
C SER A 302 14.25 5.47 -5.65
N TYR A 303 12.92 5.30 -5.53
CA TYR A 303 11.95 6.13 -6.25
C TYR A 303 11.63 7.44 -5.54
N VAL A 304 11.70 7.48 -4.21
CA VAL A 304 11.37 8.69 -3.43
C VAL A 304 12.57 9.61 -3.22
N GLY A 305 13.80 9.16 -3.44
CA GLY A 305 15.02 9.95 -3.39
C GLY A 305 15.17 10.74 -2.08
N LYS A 306 15.24 12.08 -2.16
CA LYS A 306 15.39 12.98 -1.00
C LYS A 306 14.27 12.87 0.04
N PHE A 307 13.12 12.28 -0.32
CA PHE A 307 11.98 12.07 0.60
C PHE A 307 12.03 10.74 1.34
N THR A 308 13.11 9.97 1.21
CA THR A 308 13.37 8.79 2.03
C THR A 308 13.38 9.17 3.52
N PRO A 309 12.85 8.34 4.44
CA PRO A 309 12.89 8.62 5.86
C PRO A 309 14.29 8.97 6.36
N CYS A 310 14.36 9.96 7.25
CA CYS A 310 15.63 10.43 7.83
C CYS A 310 16.39 9.31 8.54
N ALA A 311 17.71 9.32 8.42
CA ALA A 311 18.58 8.35 9.11
C ALA A 311 19.57 9.02 10.08
N LYS A 312 20.16 10.16 9.69
CA LYS A 312 21.19 10.86 10.50
C LYS A 312 20.89 12.33 10.68
N GLU A 313 20.40 12.98 9.63
CA GLU A 313 20.00 14.40 9.66
C GLU A 313 18.49 14.47 9.66
N TYR A 314 17.92 15.31 10.51
CA TYR A 314 16.48 15.43 10.66
C TYR A 314 15.93 16.55 9.78
N CYS A 315 14.92 16.21 8.98
CA CYS A 315 14.15 17.21 8.24
C CYS A 315 13.25 18.02 9.21
N PRO A 316 12.70 19.16 8.77
CA PRO A 316 11.85 20.00 9.62
C PRO A 316 10.69 19.26 10.29
N ALA A 317 10.06 18.32 9.60
CA ALA A 317 8.96 17.55 10.18
C ALA A 317 9.43 16.53 11.24
N CYS A 318 10.55 15.85 11.01
CA CYS A 318 11.09 14.93 12.00
C CYS A 318 11.56 15.66 13.26
N ASP A 319 12.19 16.83 13.11
CA ASP A 319 12.58 17.67 14.24
C ASP A 319 11.39 18.13 15.09
N LEU A 320 10.26 18.45 14.46
CA LEU A 320 9.07 18.95 15.17
C LEU A 320 8.18 17.84 15.72
N PHE A 321 7.85 16.84 14.88
CA PHE A 321 6.88 15.80 15.21
C PHE A 321 7.49 14.54 15.83
N GLY A 322 8.80 14.50 15.95
CA GLY A 322 9.52 13.32 16.40
C GLY A 322 9.73 12.27 15.31
N TYR A 323 10.61 11.34 15.63
CA TYR A 323 11.11 10.33 14.69
C TYR A 323 11.44 9.03 15.43
N ILE A 324 11.20 7.91 14.78
CA ILE A 324 11.68 6.58 15.18
C ILE A 324 12.40 6.00 13.97
N GLY A 325 13.67 5.64 14.15
CA GLY A 325 14.48 5.04 13.11
C GLY A 325 13.97 3.66 12.70
N ALA A 326 14.28 3.25 11.49
CA ALA A 326 13.86 1.95 10.95
C ALA A 326 14.40 0.75 11.75
N ASP A 327 15.52 0.96 12.44
CA ASP A 327 16.16 -0.03 13.33
C ASP A 327 15.62 -0.03 14.76
N ASN A 328 14.70 0.89 15.09
CA ASN A 328 14.18 1.15 16.44
C ASN A 328 15.26 1.49 17.50
N THR A 329 16.49 1.78 17.08
CA THR A 329 17.59 2.13 18.00
C THR A 329 17.74 3.63 18.17
N THR A 330 17.31 4.41 17.19
CA THR A 330 17.31 5.88 17.23
C THR A 330 15.90 6.41 17.31
N ALA A 331 15.64 7.31 18.25
CA ALA A 331 14.35 7.95 18.41
C ALA A 331 14.52 9.41 18.86
N MET A 332 13.62 10.27 18.43
CA MET A 332 13.50 11.63 18.93
C MET A 332 12.05 11.91 19.30
N SER A 333 11.86 12.45 20.50
CA SER A 333 10.52 12.81 21.00
C SER A 333 9.92 13.96 20.20
N SER A 334 8.59 13.99 20.13
CA SER A 334 7.87 15.12 19.53
C SER A 334 7.96 16.34 20.43
N LYS A 335 8.20 17.51 19.85
CA LYS A 335 8.15 18.83 20.53
C LYS A 335 6.72 19.36 20.65
N ILE A 336 5.74 18.68 20.06
CA ILE A 336 4.34 19.09 20.04
C ILE A 336 3.40 17.95 20.41
N ARG A 337 2.28 18.31 21.06
CA ARG A 337 1.24 17.38 21.47
C ARG A 337 -0.14 17.97 21.20
N PHE A 338 -0.98 17.25 20.48
CA PHE A 338 -2.37 17.61 20.23
C PHE A 338 -3.28 17.00 21.30
N SER A 339 -4.18 17.80 21.86
CA SER A 339 -5.30 17.27 22.64
C SER A 339 -6.38 16.72 21.70
N ASP A 340 -7.29 15.93 22.24
CA ASP A 340 -8.55 15.66 21.55
C ASP A 340 -9.35 16.95 21.41
N LEU A 341 -10.24 17.00 20.40
CA LEU A 341 -11.11 18.13 20.16
C LEU A 341 -12.54 17.74 20.50
N TYR A 342 -13.17 18.59 21.28
CA TYR A 342 -14.55 18.43 21.72
C TYR A 342 -15.44 19.48 21.05
N VAL A 343 -16.72 19.16 20.89
CA VAL A 343 -17.70 20.10 20.33
C VAL A 343 -17.76 21.38 21.15
N LYS A 344 -17.74 22.51 20.45
CA LYS A 344 -17.76 23.86 21.08
C LYS A 344 -19.14 24.19 21.61
N ASP A 345 -20.16 23.94 20.79
CA ASP A 345 -21.55 24.23 21.13
C ASP A 345 -22.24 22.96 21.62
N LYS A 346 -22.73 22.98 22.85
CA LYS A 346 -23.45 21.85 23.45
C LYS A 346 -24.84 21.73 22.89
N LEU A 347 -25.10 20.65 22.16
CA LEU A 347 -26.38 20.29 21.58
C LEU A 347 -26.85 18.94 22.12
N ASP A 348 -28.13 18.59 21.88
CA ASP A 348 -28.54 17.19 22.00
C ASP A 348 -27.73 16.33 21.04
N ALA A 349 -27.23 15.17 21.49
CA ALA A 349 -26.27 14.38 20.75
C ALA A 349 -26.66 14.07 19.30
N GLN A 350 -27.95 13.77 19.07
CA GLN A 350 -28.49 13.53 17.73
C GLN A 350 -28.30 14.71 16.77
N LYS A 351 -28.29 15.93 17.26
CA LYS A 351 -28.19 17.15 16.44
C LYS A 351 -26.80 17.38 15.85
N TYR A 352 -25.80 16.65 16.29
CA TYR A 352 -24.47 16.70 15.69
C TYR A 352 -24.38 15.94 14.37
N TYR A 353 -25.26 14.99 14.11
CA TYR A 353 -25.15 14.05 13.01
C TYR A 353 -25.96 14.47 11.78
N ALA A 354 -25.40 14.15 10.61
CA ALA A 354 -26.02 14.45 9.32
C ALA A 354 -27.11 13.44 8.93
N ALA A 355 -26.93 12.20 9.36
CA ALA A 355 -27.87 11.10 9.16
C ALA A 355 -27.64 10.04 10.25
N ASP A 356 -28.67 9.23 10.51
CA ASP A 356 -28.57 8.12 11.45
C ASP A 356 -27.61 7.03 10.92
N LYS A 357 -27.84 6.60 9.70
CA LYS A 357 -27.04 5.54 9.05
C LYS A 357 -26.84 5.86 7.58
N VAL A 358 -25.60 5.76 7.12
CA VAL A 358 -25.25 5.92 5.70
C VAL A 358 -24.37 4.76 5.28
N THR A 359 -24.84 3.95 4.33
CA THR A 359 -23.99 2.93 3.71
C THR A 359 -23.17 3.57 2.60
N LEU A 360 -21.86 3.48 2.71
CA LEU A 360 -20.93 4.06 1.75
C LEU A 360 -20.76 3.16 0.51
N GLU A 361 -20.36 3.76 -0.60
CA GLU A 361 -19.80 2.99 -1.71
C GLU A 361 -18.54 2.24 -1.26
N ALA A 362 -18.26 1.10 -1.89
CA ALA A 362 -17.05 0.34 -1.61
C ALA A 362 -15.80 1.17 -1.90
N LEU A 363 -14.95 1.31 -0.90
CA LEU A 363 -13.68 2.02 -1.00
C LEU A 363 -12.54 1.01 -1.05
N GLY A 364 -11.80 1.01 -2.15
CA GLY A 364 -10.60 0.19 -2.29
C GLY A 364 -9.42 0.76 -1.50
N GLU A 365 -8.57 -0.13 -0.99
CA GLU A 365 -7.27 0.29 -0.47
C GLU A 365 -6.40 0.88 -1.59
N PRO A 366 -5.64 1.96 -1.33
CA PRO A 366 -4.60 2.39 -2.24
C PRO A 366 -3.51 1.30 -2.28
N LYS A 367 -3.35 0.67 -3.46
CA LYS A 367 -2.38 -0.41 -3.67
C LYS A 367 -1.30 0.06 -4.62
N LEU A 368 -0.04 -0.18 -4.29
CA LEU A 368 1.11 0.14 -5.15
C LEU A 368 0.97 -0.49 -6.56
N GLY A 369 0.21 -1.58 -6.68
CA GLY A 369 -0.12 -2.19 -7.97
C GLY A 369 -0.95 -1.31 -8.91
N ASN A 370 -1.61 -0.27 -8.41
CA ASN A 370 -2.31 0.72 -9.22
C ASN A 370 -1.32 1.82 -9.61
N VAL A 371 -0.47 1.52 -10.56
CA VAL A 371 0.66 2.38 -10.98
C VAL A 371 0.21 3.79 -11.35
N ASP A 372 -0.95 3.94 -11.96
CA ASP A 372 -1.53 5.22 -12.39
C ASP A 372 -1.74 6.22 -11.24
N PHE A 373 -1.95 5.73 -10.02
CA PHE A 373 -2.07 6.59 -8.84
C PHE A 373 -0.73 7.16 -8.37
N TYR A 374 0.36 6.42 -8.56
CA TYR A 374 1.65 6.73 -7.94
C TYR A 374 2.71 7.22 -8.91
N VAL A 375 2.60 6.85 -10.19
CA VAL A 375 3.60 7.13 -11.22
C VAL A 375 3.03 8.05 -12.28
N ASN A 376 3.77 9.10 -12.61
CA ASN A 376 3.44 9.96 -13.73
C ASN A 376 3.53 9.16 -15.03
N LYS A 377 2.53 9.33 -15.89
CA LYS A 377 2.54 8.73 -17.21
C LYS A 377 3.73 9.28 -18.00
N PRO A 378 4.67 8.43 -18.47
CA PRO A 378 5.71 8.88 -19.39
C PRO A 378 5.11 9.40 -20.69
N ASP A 379 5.80 10.35 -21.34
CA ASP A 379 5.31 10.94 -22.57
C ASP A 379 5.03 9.88 -23.64
N LYS A 380 3.85 9.97 -24.28
CA LYS A 380 3.34 9.04 -25.31
C LYS A 380 3.28 7.56 -24.88
N ALA A 381 3.36 7.26 -23.59
CA ALA A 381 3.26 5.87 -23.12
C ALA A 381 1.83 5.34 -23.27
N ASP A 382 1.69 4.17 -23.85
CA ASP A 382 0.44 3.40 -23.90
C ASP A 382 0.23 2.63 -22.60
N PHE A 383 1.34 2.21 -21.99
CA PHE A 383 1.38 1.46 -20.76
C PHE A 383 2.66 1.78 -19.99
N TRP A 384 2.60 1.83 -18.65
CA TRP A 384 3.78 2.10 -17.81
C TRP A 384 3.76 1.33 -16.48
N THR A 385 4.94 1.14 -15.95
CA THR A 385 5.20 0.46 -14.68
C THR A 385 6.24 1.26 -13.88
N TYR A 386 6.75 0.66 -12.81
CA TYR A 386 7.88 1.22 -12.06
C TYR A 386 9.22 1.09 -12.80
N ASP A 387 9.38 0.07 -13.65
CA ASP A 387 10.66 -0.31 -14.26
C ASP A 387 10.72 -0.04 -15.76
N TYR A 388 9.57 -0.02 -16.44
CA TYR A 388 9.48 0.13 -17.89
C TYR A 388 8.16 0.76 -18.33
N TYR A 389 8.15 1.23 -19.56
CA TYR A 389 6.94 1.71 -20.24
C TYR A 389 6.94 1.32 -21.71
N ILE A 390 5.77 1.32 -22.33
CA ILE A 390 5.56 0.94 -23.73
C ILE A 390 5.09 2.15 -24.52
N VAL A 391 5.73 2.40 -25.66
CA VAL A 391 5.35 3.45 -26.64
C VAL A 391 5.27 2.82 -28.01
N ASN A 392 4.11 2.88 -28.66
CA ASN A 392 3.88 2.28 -29.99
C ASN A 392 4.36 0.82 -30.06
N GLY A 393 4.03 0.01 -29.06
CA GLY A 393 4.43 -1.39 -28.96
C GLY A 393 5.91 -1.65 -28.61
N ASN A 394 6.74 -0.61 -28.47
CA ASN A 394 8.15 -0.72 -28.10
C ASN A 394 8.33 -0.53 -26.61
N THR A 395 8.98 -1.48 -25.96
CA THR A 395 9.30 -1.42 -24.54
C THR A 395 10.55 -0.57 -24.31
N LYS A 396 10.44 0.40 -23.41
CA LYS A 396 11.52 1.27 -22.96
C LYS A 396 11.76 1.07 -21.47
N LEU A 397 13.02 1.02 -21.08
CA LEU A 397 13.38 1.09 -19.66
C LEU A 397 13.22 2.52 -19.18
N GLY A 398 12.68 2.68 -17.99
CA GLY A 398 12.54 3.98 -17.37
C GLY A 398 12.40 3.85 -15.87
N SER A 399 13.03 4.78 -15.15
CA SER A 399 12.77 4.94 -13.73
C SER A 399 11.41 5.60 -13.57
N ALA A 400 10.61 5.09 -12.65
CA ALA A 400 9.34 5.68 -12.31
C ALA A 400 9.52 7.11 -11.77
N ASN A 401 8.75 8.04 -12.30
CA ASN A 401 8.65 9.38 -11.73
C ASN A 401 7.39 9.43 -10.87
N LEU A 402 7.56 9.52 -9.55
CA LEU A 402 6.44 9.52 -8.63
C LEU A 402 5.65 10.82 -8.69
N ARG A 403 4.33 10.72 -8.56
CA ARG A 403 3.42 11.87 -8.55
C ARG A 403 3.57 12.76 -7.32
N GLY A 404 4.16 12.26 -6.23
CA GLY A 404 4.31 12.94 -4.98
C GLY A 404 3.37 12.43 -3.89
N ARG A 405 2.94 13.30 -2.99
CA ARG A 405 2.09 12.96 -1.86
C ARG A 405 0.62 12.91 -2.26
N LYS A 406 -0.14 11.98 -1.65
CA LYS A 406 -1.56 11.82 -1.93
C LYS A 406 -2.39 12.79 -1.12
N TYR A 407 -3.24 13.55 -1.81
CA TYR A 407 -4.28 14.42 -1.27
C TYR A 407 -5.63 14.09 -1.87
N TYR A 408 -6.70 14.63 -1.26
CA TYR A 408 -8.07 14.48 -1.73
C TYR A 408 -8.70 15.84 -1.98
N TRP A 409 -9.44 15.95 -3.07
CA TRP A 409 -10.22 17.14 -3.40
C TRP A 409 -11.30 17.41 -2.38
N HIS A 410 -11.66 18.69 -2.20
CA HIS A 410 -12.81 19.10 -1.43
C HIS A 410 -14.05 19.11 -2.31
N HIS A 411 -15.11 18.41 -1.92
CA HIS A 411 -16.39 18.38 -2.62
C HIS A 411 -17.38 19.29 -1.93
N ARG A 412 -18.19 20.03 -2.70
CA ARG A 412 -19.21 20.95 -2.14
C ARG A 412 -20.40 20.23 -1.53
N LYS A 413 -20.76 19.07 -2.06
CA LYS A 413 -21.90 18.27 -1.60
C LYS A 413 -21.53 16.80 -1.51
N VAL A 414 -21.98 16.18 -0.43
CA VAL A 414 -21.95 14.73 -0.23
C VAL A 414 -23.39 14.23 -0.29
N ASP A 415 -23.67 13.27 -1.16
CA ASP A 415 -25.00 12.68 -1.26
C ASP A 415 -25.21 11.65 -0.15
N LEU A 416 -25.94 12.06 0.89
CA LEU A 416 -26.30 11.21 2.02
C LEU A 416 -27.51 10.32 1.74
N ASN A 417 -28.27 10.60 0.67
CA ASN A 417 -29.53 9.91 0.35
C ASN A 417 -29.33 8.75 -0.63
N LYS A 418 -28.12 8.56 -1.13
CA LYS A 418 -27.80 7.46 -2.05
C LYS A 418 -28.04 6.11 -1.35
N LYS A 419 -29.00 5.35 -1.84
CA LYS A 419 -29.30 4.01 -1.31
C LYS A 419 -28.27 3.02 -1.86
N ILE A 420 -27.49 2.45 -0.97
CA ILE A 420 -26.46 1.44 -1.27
C ILE A 420 -26.76 0.22 -0.40
N GLU A 421 -26.82 -0.95 -1.03
CA GLU A 421 -27.01 -2.20 -0.31
C GLU A 421 -25.77 -2.58 0.49
N PRO A 422 -25.91 -2.91 1.78
CA PRO A 422 -24.82 -3.39 2.60
C PRO A 422 -24.22 -4.70 2.05
N ASP A 423 -22.91 -4.75 1.91
CA ASP A 423 -22.16 -5.95 1.55
C ASP A 423 -20.82 -6.00 2.32
N LYS A 424 -20.00 -7.02 2.09
CA LYS A 424 -18.69 -7.19 2.74
C LYS A 424 -17.62 -6.19 2.29
N LEU A 425 -17.84 -5.46 1.20
CA LEU A 425 -16.86 -4.54 0.62
C LEU A 425 -17.11 -3.09 1.04
N ASN A 426 -18.31 -2.78 1.50
CA ASN A 426 -18.69 -1.45 1.95
C ASN A 426 -18.89 -1.38 3.47
N LYS A 427 -19.22 -0.21 3.98
CA LYS A 427 -19.39 0.06 5.41
C LYS A 427 -20.57 0.97 5.62
N THR A 428 -21.29 0.79 6.73
CA THR A 428 -22.31 1.73 7.22
C THR A 428 -21.71 2.62 8.29
N ILE A 429 -21.99 3.91 8.24
CA ILE A 429 -21.41 4.92 9.13
C ILE A 429 -22.49 5.89 9.64
N ARG A 430 -22.17 6.57 10.74
CA ARG A 430 -22.93 7.71 11.26
C ARG A 430 -22.04 8.96 11.20
N PRO A 431 -22.20 9.84 10.19
CA PRO A 431 -21.32 10.98 10.01
C PRO A 431 -21.81 12.21 10.76
N VAL A 432 -20.89 12.96 11.34
CA VAL A 432 -21.17 14.32 11.87
C VAL A 432 -21.47 15.26 10.71
N LYS A 433 -22.48 16.13 10.87
CA LYS A 433 -22.91 17.07 9.83
C LYS A 433 -21.92 18.22 9.59
N GLU A 434 -22.10 18.95 8.51
CA GLU A 434 -21.38 20.21 8.28
C GLU A 434 -21.78 21.28 9.29
N GLY A 435 -20.89 22.27 9.50
CA GLY A 435 -21.13 23.40 10.41
C GLY A 435 -20.86 23.11 11.88
N ILE A 436 -20.48 21.88 12.25
CA ILE A 436 -20.09 21.57 13.64
C ILE A 436 -18.65 22.03 13.89
N THR A 437 -18.48 22.80 14.97
CA THR A 437 -17.18 23.30 15.41
C THR A 437 -16.69 22.52 16.62
N PHE A 438 -15.46 22.04 16.53
CA PHE A 438 -14.71 21.40 17.59
C PHE A 438 -13.57 22.31 18.05
N SER A 439 -13.24 22.27 19.33
CA SER A 439 -12.12 23.03 19.92
C SER A 439 -11.11 22.10 20.56
N GLY A 440 -9.85 22.41 20.41
CA GLY A 440 -8.73 21.67 20.99
C GLY A 440 -7.50 22.52 21.22
N LYS A 441 -6.45 21.89 21.74
CA LYS A 441 -5.20 22.54 22.11
C LYS A 441 -4.02 21.83 21.47
N LEU A 442 -3.07 22.60 20.99
CA LEU A 442 -1.74 22.14 20.63
C LEU A 442 -0.73 22.69 21.63
N PHE A 443 -0.09 21.79 22.38
CA PHE A 443 1.00 22.12 23.29
C PHE A 443 2.31 22.01 22.51
N PHE A 444 3.18 23.00 22.68
CA PHE A 444 4.50 23.04 22.07
C PHE A 444 5.59 23.37 23.07
N GLU A 445 6.76 22.77 22.91
CA GLU A 445 7.89 22.93 23.82
C GLU A 445 9.20 23.05 23.05
N ALA A 446 10.00 24.08 23.39
CA ALA A 446 11.32 24.33 22.82
C ALA A 446 11.34 24.33 21.26
N ILE A 447 10.33 24.92 20.64
CA ILE A 447 10.30 25.11 19.19
C ILE A 447 10.89 26.46 18.77
N SER A 448 11.37 26.56 17.54
CA SER A 448 11.84 27.83 16.99
C SER A 448 10.66 28.72 16.59
N GLU A 449 10.91 30.03 16.48
CA GLU A 449 9.96 31.00 15.94
C GLU A 449 9.40 30.55 14.59
N ARG A 450 10.27 30.09 13.70
CA ARG A 450 9.88 29.59 12.38
C ARG A 450 8.89 28.42 12.48
N GLN A 451 9.15 27.45 13.35
CA GLN A 451 8.25 26.31 13.56
C GLN A 451 6.90 26.75 14.13
N LEU A 452 6.91 27.70 15.07
CA LEU A 452 5.70 28.28 15.61
C LEU A 452 4.86 28.96 14.51
N GLN A 453 5.47 29.80 13.71
CA GLN A 453 4.81 30.49 12.59
C GLN A 453 4.24 29.52 11.55
N GLN A 454 4.98 28.44 11.24
CA GLN A 454 4.51 27.40 10.33
C GLN A 454 3.29 26.64 10.88
N LEU A 455 3.30 26.29 12.16
CA LEU A 455 2.15 25.65 12.82
C LEU A 455 0.91 26.56 12.84
N LEU A 456 1.13 27.83 13.18
CA LEU A 456 0.07 28.83 13.21
C LEU A 456 -0.56 29.02 11.84
N TRP A 457 0.25 29.09 10.79
CA TRP A 457 -0.27 29.19 9.42
C TRP A 457 -1.14 27.97 9.05
N ILE A 458 -0.68 26.75 9.33
CA ILE A 458 -1.45 25.52 9.01
C ILE A 458 -2.77 25.46 9.80
N LEU A 459 -2.72 25.78 11.11
CA LEU A 459 -3.91 25.76 11.97
C LEU A 459 -4.87 26.94 11.72
N ASN A 460 -4.44 27.95 10.94
CA ASN A 460 -5.28 29.06 10.52
C ASN A 460 -5.57 29.08 9.02
N SER A 461 -5.33 27.99 8.33
CA SER A 461 -5.50 27.87 6.88
C SER A 461 -6.93 28.16 6.41
N GLY A 462 -7.93 27.96 7.27
CA GLY A 462 -9.32 28.33 7.00
C GLY A 462 -9.55 29.82 6.75
N SER A 463 -8.67 30.70 7.26
CA SER A 463 -8.73 32.15 6.97
C SER A 463 -8.38 32.49 5.52
N GLU A 464 -7.63 31.61 4.85
CA GLU A 464 -7.32 31.69 3.42
C GLU A 464 -8.25 30.82 2.56
N GLN A 465 -9.38 30.37 3.11
CA GLN A 465 -10.33 29.47 2.48
C GLN A 465 -9.72 28.12 2.05
N LEU A 466 -8.68 27.69 2.75
CA LEU A 466 -8.04 26.41 2.56
C LEU A 466 -8.58 25.39 3.57
N GLY A 467 -8.91 24.20 3.09
CA GLY A 467 -9.41 23.12 3.91
C GLY A 467 -8.37 22.04 4.17
N LEU A 468 -8.58 21.32 5.26
CA LEU A 468 -7.91 20.06 5.55
C LEU A 468 -8.87 18.90 5.38
N LYS A 469 -8.35 17.69 5.22
CA LYS A 469 -9.15 16.45 5.10
C LYS A 469 -8.90 15.55 6.30
N LEU A 470 -9.92 15.35 7.12
CA LEU A 470 -9.92 14.48 8.31
C LEU A 470 -10.72 13.19 8.08
N GLY A 471 -10.45 12.17 8.85
CA GLY A 471 -11.26 10.97 9.00
C GLY A 471 -11.28 10.05 7.79
N GLY A 472 -12.36 9.27 7.69
CA GLY A 472 -12.61 8.30 6.64
C GLY A 472 -13.43 8.85 5.46
N ALA A 473 -13.69 8.01 4.46
CA ALA A 473 -14.51 8.29 3.28
C ALA A 473 -14.09 9.54 2.46
N LYS A 474 -12.82 9.97 2.56
CA LYS A 474 -12.29 11.15 1.86
C LYS A 474 -12.51 11.14 0.35
N PRO A 475 -12.37 10.00 -0.37
CA PRO A 475 -12.66 9.94 -1.81
C PRO A 475 -14.11 10.25 -2.17
N LEU A 476 -15.05 10.07 -1.23
CA LEU A 476 -16.48 10.34 -1.42
C LEU A 476 -16.87 11.78 -1.01
N GLY A 477 -15.88 12.63 -0.71
CA GLY A 477 -16.08 14.02 -0.36
C GLY A 477 -16.16 14.32 1.15
N TYR A 478 -16.22 13.30 1.99
CA TYR A 478 -16.27 13.48 3.45
C TYR A 478 -15.00 14.12 4.01
N GLY A 479 -15.14 14.72 5.20
CA GLY A 479 -14.02 15.11 6.03
C GLY A 479 -13.33 16.42 5.65
N SER A 480 -13.96 17.28 4.85
CA SER A 480 -13.46 18.65 4.62
C SER A 480 -13.71 19.50 5.86
N VAL A 481 -12.65 20.13 6.37
CA VAL A 481 -12.73 21.00 7.54
C VAL A 481 -11.94 22.29 7.33
N ALA A 482 -12.32 23.36 8.00
CA ALA A 482 -11.56 24.60 8.10
C ALA A 482 -11.02 24.75 9.52
N CYS A 483 -9.73 25.06 9.63
CA CYS A 483 -9.08 25.31 10.92
C CYS A 483 -8.90 26.81 11.16
N LYS A 484 -9.04 27.22 12.42
CA LYS A 484 -8.83 28.59 12.88
C LYS A 484 -8.09 28.58 14.21
N VAL A 485 -7.08 29.43 14.34
CA VAL A 485 -6.43 29.71 15.62
C VAL A 485 -7.31 30.68 16.42
N ASP A 486 -7.66 30.29 17.64
CA ASP A 486 -8.46 31.10 18.54
C ASP A 486 -7.58 31.92 19.49
N LYS A 487 -6.46 31.34 20.00
CA LYS A 487 -5.59 31.98 20.99
C LYS A 487 -4.20 31.34 21.00
N VAL A 488 -3.18 32.13 21.27
CA VAL A 488 -1.80 31.66 21.52
C VAL A 488 -1.37 32.13 22.90
N GLN A 489 -0.83 31.21 23.69
CA GLN A 489 -0.24 31.49 25.00
C GLN A 489 1.19 31.01 25.02
N GLU A 490 2.14 31.94 25.21
CA GLU A 490 3.55 31.61 25.36
C GLU A 490 3.98 31.70 26.82
N ARG A 491 4.78 30.72 27.25
CA ARG A 491 5.39 30.69 28.58
C ARG A 491 6.76 31.35 28.49
N CYS A 492 6.93 32.43 29.20
CA CYS A 492 8.19 33.12 29.31
C CYS A 492 8.76 32.91 30.72
N VAL A 493 10.02 32.52 30.81
CA VAL A 493 10.77 32.45 32.05
C VAL A 493 11.84 33.55 31.96
N THR A 494 11.83 34.48 32.91
CA THR A 494 12.81 35.51 33.06
C THR A 494 13.52 35.35 34.40
N CYS A 495 14.82 35.62 34.44
CA CYS A 495 15.56 35.70 35.68
C CYS A 495 15.67 37.21 36.07
N GLN A 496 15.18 37.53 37.24
CA GLN A 496 15.32 38.88 37.81
C GLN A 496 15.72 38.73 39.27
N ASP A 497 16.82 39.39 39.67
CA ASP A 497 17.34 39.37 41.03
C ASP A 497 17.55 37.93 41.60
N ASP A 498 18.13 37.05 40.77
CA ASP A 498 18.30 35.60 41.04
C ASP A 498 17.01 34.79 41.28
N GLU A 499 15.85 35.36 41.01
CA GLU A 499 14.58 34.68 41.01
C GLU A 499 14.09 34.38 39.61
N LEU A 500 13.58 33.13 39.38
CA LEU A 500 12.94 32.73 38.15
C LEU A 500 11.50 33.21 38.16
N LEU A 501 11.20 34.19 37.34
CA LEU A 501 9.85 34.72 37.15
C LEU A 501 9.18 34.02 35.95
N TYR A 502 8.05 33.38 36.23
CA TYR A 502 7.23 32.75 35.23
C TYR A 502 6.09 33.67 34.80
N LYS A 503 6.02 33.95 33.50
CA LYS A 503 4.95 34.78 32.91
C LYS A 503 4.31 34.03 31.74
N VAL A 504 3.00 34.19 31.60
CA VAL A 504 2.26 33.76 30.40
C VAL A 504 1.96 35.00 29.59
N LYS A 505 2.47 35.07 28.38
CA LYS A 505 2.06 36.08 27.39
C LYS A 505 0.89 35.52 26.57
N GLU A 506 -0.19 36.27 26.50
CA GLU A 506 -1.27 36.01 25.56
C GLU A 506 -1.04 36.92 24.35
N ASN A 507 -0.87 36.29 23.20
CA ASN A 507 -0.71 36.99 21.94
C ASN A 507 -2.00 36.88 21.13
N THR A 508 -2.52 38.01 20.66
CA THR A 508 -3.45 38.02 19.54
C THR A 508 -2.60 37.70 18.30
N TYR A 509 -2.99 36.64 17.64
CA TYR A 509 -2.29 36.18 16.47
C TYR A 509 -2.75 36.95 15.23
N ASP A 510 -1.86 37.76 14.68
CA ASP A 510 -2.02 38.36 13.35
C ASP A 510 -1.76 37.31 12.28
N ALA A 511 -2.60 37.24 11.24
CA ALA A 511 -2.46 36.28 10.17
C ALA A 511 -1.06 36.32 9.53
N VAL A 512 -0.27 35.26 9.73
CA VAL A 512 1.07 35.16 9.12
C VAL A 512 0.93 34.89 7.63
N ARG A 513 1.67 35.67 6.84
CA ARG A 513 1.69 35.45 5.39
C ARG A 513 2.52 34.21 5.04
N TYR A 514 2.06 33.45 4.07
CA TYR A 514 2.73 32.24 3.60
C TYR A 514 4.22 32.50 3.26
N GLU A 515 4.54 33.62 2.64
CA GLU A 515 5.87 33.99 2.20
C GLU A 515 6.85 34.16 3.36
N GLU A 516 6.36 34.49 4.54
CA GLU A 516 7.15 34.81 5.73
C GLU A 516 7.54 33.55 6.53
N VAL A 517 6.86 32.45 6.35
CA VAL A 517 7.07 31.23 7.17
C VAL A 517 8.09 30.24 6.59
N GLY A 518 8.65 30.52 5.43
CA GLY A 518 9.74 29.73 4.85
C GLY A 518 9.32 28.34 4.35
N PHE A 519 8.12 28.22 3.85
CA PHE A 519 7.64 27.03 3.14
C PHE A 519 8.21 26.94 1.71
N SER A 520 8.18 25.74 1.12
CA SER A 520 8.57 25.51 -0.26
C SER A 520 7.61 26.23 -1.23
N LYS A 521 8.17 27.03 -2.14
CA LYS A 521 7.39 27.74 -3.16
C LYS A 521 6.67 26.79 -4.13
N ASP A 522 7.31 25.66 -4.46
CA ASP A 522 6.73 24.67 -5.36
C ASP A 522 5.57 23.92 -4.70
N ALA A 523 5.70 23.58 -3.42
CA ALA A 523 4.64 22.96 -2.66
C ALA A 523 3.41 23.87 -2.49
N LYS A 524 3.61 25.19 -2.37
CA LYS A 524 2.53 26.19 -2.25
C LYS A 524 1.52 26.04 -3.38
N LYS A 525 2.01 26.10 -4.63
CA LYS A 525 1.17 26.07 -5.83
C LYS A 525 0.24 24.85 -5.85
N GLU A 526 0.78 23.67 -5.57
CA GLU A 526 0.02 22.45 -5.59
C GLU A 526 -0.93 22.32 -4.37
N PHE A 527 -0.48 22.80 -3.21
CA PHE A 527 -1.29 22.80 -2.00
C PHE A 527 -2.52 23.72 -2.14
N TYR A 528 -2.34 24.96 -2.60
CA TYR A 528 -3.48 25.87 -2.82
C TYR A 528 -4.48 25.33 -3.83
N LYS A 529 -3.99 24.68 -4.89
CA LYS A 529 -4.85 24.05 -5.89
C LYS A 529 -5.75 22.96 -5.32
N ILE A 530 -5.22 22.12 -4.42
CA ILE A 530 -5.98 20.96 -3.92
C ILE A 530 -6.71 21.25 -2.61
N ALA A 531 -6.23 22.19 -1.81
CA ALA A 531 -6.78 22.52 -0.51
C ALA A 531 -7.88 23.60 -0.55
N GLY A 532 -8.06 24.31 -1.66
CA GLY A 532 -9.08 25.35 -1.82
C GLY A 532 -10.49 24.81 -1.59
N LEU A 533 -11.24 25.44 -0.71
CA LEU A 533 -12.63 25.06 -0.39
C LEU A 533 -13.64 25.54 -1.45
N GLU A 534 -13.24 26.48 -2.31
CA GLU A 534 -14.10 27.04 -3.36
C GLU A 534 -14.00 26.30 -4.71
N THR A 535 -13.02 25.43 -4.86
CA THR A 535 -12.63 24.86 -6.16
C THR A 535 -13.42 23.65 -6.61
N VAL A 536 -14.49 23.27 -5.90
CA VAL A 536 -15.29 22.09 -6.26
C VAL A 536 -16.76 22.40 -6.29
#